data_14fa570df97373dd7f9cdeb3131affe8
#
_entry.id   14fa570df97373dd7f9cdeb3131affe8
#
_cell.length_a   1.000
_cell.length_b   1.000
_cell.length_c   1.000
_cell.angle_alpha   90.00
_cell.angle_beta   90.00
_cell.angle_gamma   90.00
#
_symmetry.space_group_name_H-M   'P 1'
#
loop_
_entity.id
_entity.type
_entity.pdbx_description
1 polymer ?
#
loop_
_entity_poly.entity_id
_entity_poly.type
_entity_poly.pdbx_seq_one_letter_code
_entity_poly.pdbx_strand_id
1 'polypeptide(L)'
;MARDRDISRPKHRVGNGNSRSSSIPLTPPPEYVVNGSAIPDVDFNIGESYAGTLSINSNSSNGNQLYFWFFPSENPAACDEITIWLNGGPGCSSMDGLLQENGPFLWQSGTYSPYPNPFSWTNLTNMVYIDQPVGTGFSPAINGTPQQIANEEDVAIDFMGFWKNFMETFDLQGRKVYMTGESYAGQYIPYIAHYMLEANDTEYYNVAGIQINDPSINEDDTMLEAPSVPALNHFSNVFNLNETFMKQINERAEKCGYIEFMDNALTFPPTGKLPNAPNSSEPGCDVWTDIVYAAYYVNPCL
;
A
#
# COMPACT_ATOMS: atom_id res chain seq x y z
N MET A 1 19.14 36.22 -19.75
CA MET A 1 18.76 36.71 -18.41
C MET A 1 18.10 35.55 -17.67
N ALA A 2 18.90 34.79 -16.95
CA ALA A 2 18.42 33.72 -16.07
C ALA A 2 17.97 34.33 -14.76
N ARG A 3 16.75 34.01 -14.32
CA ARG A 3 16.26 34.37 -12.98
C ARG A 3 16.62 33.25 -12.03
N ASP A 4 17.61 33.48 -11.18
CA ASP A 4 17.88 32.70 -9.98
C ASP A 4 16.64 32.69 -9.10
N ARG A 5 16.05 31.52 -8.86
CA ARG A 5 15.11 31.32 -7.76
C ARG A 5 15.87 30.80 -6.57
N ASP A 6 16.09 31.69 -5.63
CA ASP A 6 16.61 31.39 -4.32
C ASP A 6 15.62 30.46 -3.58
N ILE A 7 15.96 29.16 -3.53
CA ILE A 7 15.22 28.17 -2.73
C ILE A 7 15.84 28.20 -1.33
N SER A 8 15.34 29.08 -0.49
CA SER A 8 15.67 29.12 0.93
C SER A 8 15.21 27.82 1.61
N ARG A 9 16.16 26.97 2.02
CA ARG A 9 15.91 25.78 2.85
C ARG A 9 15.22 26.19 4.14
N PRO A 10 14.14 25.51 4.58
CA PRO A 10 13.57 25.76 5.90
C PRO A 10 14.61 25.44 6.98
N LYS A 11 14.84 26.38 7.86
CA LYS A 11 15.72 26.17 9.03
C LYS A 11 15.03 25.22 9.98
N HIS A 12 15.63 24.04 10.22
CA HIS A 12 15.24 23.14 11.28
C HIS A 12 15.15 23.87 12.61
N ARG A 13 13.96 24.01 13.14
CA ARG A 13 13.74 24.34 14.56
C ARG A 13 13.81 22.99 15.31
N VAL A 14 14.90 22.77 15.99
CA VAL A 14 14.98 21.77 17.07
C VAL A 14 14.05 22.30 18.18
N GLY A 15 12.83 21.80 18.23
CA GLY A 15 11.87 22.10 19.29
C GLY A 15 12.21 21.29 20.53
N ASN A 16 12.42 21.98 21.67
CA ASN A 16 12.47 21.36 22.98
C ASN A 16 11.21 20.50 23.20
N GLY A 17 11.43 19.26 23.65
CA GLY A 17 10.39 18.27 23.87
C GLY A 17 9.30 18.68 24.86
N ASN A 18 8.25 19.30 24.34
CA ASN A 18 6.93 19.23 24.92
C ASN A 18 6.17 18.17 24.14
N SER A 19 5.70 17.16 24.82
CA SER A 19 4.77 16.18 24.25
C SER A 19 3.56 16.93 23.69
N ARG A 20 3.47 17.02 22.36
CA ARG A 20 2.28 17.57 21.69
C ARG A 20 1.18 16.51 21.80
N SER A 21 -0.01 16.94 22.18
CA SER A 21 -1.20 16.09 22.23
C SER A 21 -1.69 15.82 20.79
N SER A 22 -2.07 14.57 20.52
CA SER A 22 -2.70 14.19 19.25
C SER A 22 -3.99 14.96 18.96
N SER A 23 -4.39 15.03 17.70
CA SER A 23 -5.65 15.66 17.27
C SER A 23 -6.88 14.89 17.79
N ILE A 24 -6.73 13.61 18.15
CA ILE A 24 -7.78 12.74 18.67
C ILE A 24 -7.58 12.58 20.17
N PRO A 25 -8.57 12.89 21.02
CA PRO A 25 -8.53 12.54 22.43
C PRO A 25 -8.77 11.02 22.56
N LEU A 26 -7.69 10.25 22.63
CA LEU A 26 -7.73 8.80 22.80
C LEU A 26 -7.66 8.46 24.31
N THR A 27 -8.40 7.42 24.69
CA THR A 27 -8.23 6.72 25.95
C THR A 27 -7.95 5.23 25.65
N PRO A 28 -6.84 4.93 24.94
CA PRO A 28 -6.58 3.59 24.49
C PRO A 28 -6.25 2.66 25.66
N PRO A 29 -6.54 1.37 25.53
CA PRO A 29 -6.08 0.38 26.49
C PRO A 29 -4.56 0.40 26.60
N PRO A 30 -4.01 0.36 27.85
CA PRO A 30 -2.58 0.53 28.09
C PRO A 30 -1.70 -0.54 27.42
N GLU A 31 -2.25 -1.72 27.11
CA GLU A 31 -1.56 -2.80 26.43
C GLU A 31 -1.12 -2.48 25.00
N TYR A 32 -1.73 -1.50 24.34
CA TYR A 32 -1.37 -1.09 22.97
C TYR A 32 -0.40 0.09 22.94
N VAL A 33 -0.16 0.74 24.06
CA VAL A 33 0.72 1.93 24.11
C VAL A 33 2.16 1.55 23.78
N VAL A 34 2.72 2.19 22.76
CA VAL A 34 4.12 2.02 22.37
C VAL A 34 4.98 3.07 23.07
N ASN A 35 6.06 2.65 23.72
CA ASN A 35 7.06 3.57 24.23
C ASN A 35 7.95 4.07 23.08
N GLY A 36 7.59 5.21 22.49
CA GLY A 36 8.26 5.77 21.33
C GLY A 36 9.74 6.14 21.53
N SER A 37 10.22 6.18 22.78
CA SER A 37 11.64 6.41 23.10
C SER A 37 12.42 5.11 23.35
N ALA A 38 11.78 3.94 23.20
CA ALA A 38 12.40 2.64 23.47
C ALA A 38 12.33 1.67 22.27
N ILE A 39 12.11 2.19 21.08
CA ILE A 39 12.15 1.40 19.85
C ILE A 39 13.60 0.98 19.58
N PRO A 40 13.88 -0.31 19.38
CA PRO A 40 15.23 -0.78 19.08
C PRO A 40 15.85 -0.05 17.89
N ASP A 41 17.14 0.32 18.01
CA ASP A 41 17.94 0.99 17.00
C ASP A 41 17.42 2.39 16.56
N VAL A 42 16.40 2.94 17.23
CA VAL A 42 15.91 4.31 17.03
C VAL A 42 16.39 5.20 18.18
N ASP A 43 17.21 6.21 17.88
CA ASP A 43 17.86 7.10 18.86
C ASP A 43 17.06 8.40 19.16
N PHE A 44 15.83 8.48 18.68
CA PHE A 44 14.89 9.58 18.88
C PHE A 44 13.52 9.05 19.31
N ASN A 45 12.66 9.94 19.83
CA ASN A 45 11.28 9.61 20.15
C ASN A 45 10.40 9.66 18.88
N ILE A 46 9.74 8.56 18.54
CA ILE A 46 8.84 8.47 17.38
C ILE A 46 7.46 9.10 17.60
N GLY A 47 7.20 9.61 18.81
CA GLY A 47 5.91 10.19 19.17
C GLY A 47 4.91 9.18 19.74
N GLU A 48 3.65 9.60 19.84
CA GLU A 48 2.53 8.79 20.29
C GLU A 48 2.18 7.73 19.25
N SER A 49 2.11 6.48 19.67
CA SER A 49 1.64 5.39 18.79
C SER A 49 1.13 4.19 19.58
N TYR A 50 0.37 3.33 18.90
CA TYR A 50 -0.28 2.17 19.49
C TYR A 50 -0.12 0.97 18.55
N ALA A 51 0.34 -0.17 19.06
CA ALA A 51 0.56 -1.35 18.26
C ALA A 51 0.07 -2.61 18.97
N GLY A 52 -0.35 -3.59 18.21
CA GLY A 52 -0.79 -4.87 18.76
C GLY A 52 -1.59 -5.67 17.74
N THR A 53 -2.31 -6.67 18.25
CA THR A 53 -3.17 -7.51 17.42
C THR A 53 -4.62 -7.45 17.90
N LEU A 54 -5.56 -7.44 16.95
CA LEU A 54 -6.98 -7.52 17.23
C LEU A 54 -7.62 -8.66 16.41
N SER A 55 -8.65 -9.28 17.00
CA SER A 55 -9.37 -10.39 16.35
C SER A 55 -10.06 -9.92 15.07
N ILE A 56 -10.12 -10.81 14.07
CA ILE A 56 -10.99 -10.67 12.89
C ILE A 56 -12.46 -10.98 13.19
N ASN A 57 -12.77 -11.49 14.38
CA ASN A 57 -14.11 -11.85 14.81
C ASN A 57 -14.56 -11.05 16.03
N SER A 58 -15.82 -10.65 16.07
CA SER A 58 -16.41 -9.86 17.16
C SER A 58 -16.44 -10.54 18.53
N ASN A 59 -16.09 -11.84 18.64
CA ASN A 59 -16.32 -12.63 19.87
C ASN A 59 -15.21 -13.58 20.30
N SER A 60 -13.97 -13.50 19.78
CA SER A 60 -12.96 -14.45 20.23
C SER A 60 -11.58 -13.82 20.47
N SER A 61 -11.16 -13.83 21.73
CA SER A 61 -9.79 -13.53 22.15
C SER A 61 -8.74 -14.59 21.71
N ASN A 62 -9.16 -15.68 21.10
CA ASN A 62 -8.32 -16.82 20.71
C ASN A 62 -8.44 -17.19 19.23
N GLY A 63 -8.84 -16.24 18.39
CA GLY A 63 -9.00 -16.44 16.96
C GLY A 63 -7.82 -15.88 16.13
N ASN A 64 -7.96 -15.99 14.82
CA ASN A 64 -7.11 -15.29 13.89
C ASN A 64 -7.14 -13.77 14.17
N GLN A 65 -6.01 -13.12 14.03
CA GLN A 65 -5.85 -11.71 14.36
C GLN A 65 -5.09 -10.99 13.25
N LEU A 66 -5.32 -9.69 13.12
CA LEU A 66 -4.47 -8.81 12.33
C LEU A 66 -3.67 -7.90 13.25
N TYR A 67 -2.40 -7.72 12.92
CA TYR A 67 -1.52 -6.77 13.56
C TYR A 67 -1.72 -5.39 12.97
N PHE A 68 -1.65 -4.37 13.83
CA PHE A 68 -1.70 -2.96 13.44
C PHE A 68 -0.63 -2.15 14.17
N TRP A 69 -0.23 -1.04 13.54
CA TRP A 69 0.52 0.04 14.18
C TRP A 69 -0.15 1.37 13.82
N PHE A 70 -0.72 2.03 14.84
CA PHE A 70 -1.52 3.23 14.72
C PHE A 70 -0.76 4.45 15.22
N PHE A 71 -0.74 5.52 14.44
CA PHE A 71 -0.10 6.80 14.72
C PHE A 71 -1.15 7.91 14.62
N PRO A 72 -1.63 8.45 15.75
CA PRO A 72 -2.46 9.64 15.74
C PRO A 72 -1.70 10.83 15.17
N SER A 73 -2.38 11.63 14.35
CA SER A 73 -1.81 12.85 13.78
C SER A 73 -1.82 14.00 14.78
N GLU A 74 -0.80 14.85 14.76
CA GLU A 74 -0.79 16.12 15.46
C GLU A 74 -1.58 17.22 14.70
N ASN A 75 -2.06 16.94 13.47
CA ASN A 75 -2.83 17.89 12.68
C ASN A 75 -4.28 17.99 13.19
N PRO A 76 -4.71 19.15 13.74
CA PRO A 76 -6.08 19.30 14.24
C PRO A 76 -7.17 19.10 13.19
N ALA A 77 -6.85 19.27 11.91
CA ALA A 77 -7.80 19.03 10.81
C ALA A 77 -8.11 17.56 10.58
N ALA A 78 -7.28 16.65 11.11
CA ALA A 78 -7.46 15.19 10.98
C ALA A 78 -8.34 14.57 12.08
N CYS A 79 -8.98 15.36 12.92
CA CYS A 79 -9.69 14.85 14.11
C CYS A 79 -10.91 13.96 13.78
N ASP A 80 -11.43 14.00 12.57
CA ASP A 80 -12.63 13.26 12.14
C ASP A 80 -12.33 12.20 11.04
N GLU A 81 -11.06 11.86 10.84
CA GLU A 81 -10.65 10.92 9.78
C GLU A 81 -9.55 9.96 10.23
N ILE A 82 -9.47 8.83 9.53
CA ILE A 82 -8.43 7.82 9.68
C ILE A 82 -8.04 7.32 8.29
N THR A 83 -6.73 7.17 8.06
CA THR A 83 -6.18 6.61 6.83
C THR A 83 -5.52 5.26 7.11
N ILE A 84 -5.96 4.24 6.40
CA ILE A 84 -5.41 2.90 6.42
C ILE A 84 -4.33 2.81 5.35
N TRP A 85 -3.21 2.18 5.67
CA TRP A 85 -2.20 1.78 4.68
C TRP A 85 -2.11 0.27 4.59
N LEU A 86 -2.14 -0.25 3.34
CA LEU A 86 -1.97 -1.66 3.01
C LEU A 86 -0.88 -1.82 1.95
N ASN A 87 0.17 -2.58 2.26
CA ASN A 87 1.08 -3.09 1.24
C ASN A 87 0.43 -4.24 0.45
N GLY A 88 0.99 -4.52 -0.70
CA GLY A 88 0.51 -5.55 -1.60
C GLY A 88 1.11 -6.93 -1.36
N GLY A 89 1.78 -7.43 -2.32
CA GLY A 89 2.36 -8.78 -2.37
C GLY A 89 1.67 -9.69 -3.38
N PRO A 90 0.62 -10.47 -3.04
CA PRO A 90 -0.12 -10.52 -1.77
C PRO A 90 0.70 -11.03 -0.58
N GLY A 91 0.33 -10.59 0.63
CA GLY A 91 0.94 -11.10 1.87
C GLY A 91 2.25 -10.42 2.27
N CYS A 92 2.58 -9.24 1.73
CA CYS A 92 3.66 -8.40 2.27
C CYS A 92 3.18 -7.59 3.47
N SER A 93 4.09 -7.39 4.43
CA SER A 93 3.80 -6.61 5.63
C SER A 93 3.65 -5.13 5.31
N SER A 94 2.63 -4.49 5.88
CA SER A 94 2.46 -3.03 5.77
C SER A 94 3.49 -2.24 6.59
N MET A 95 4.34 -2.93 7.35
CA MET A 95 5.50 -2.32 7.99
C MET A 95 6.56 -1.89 6.95
N ASP A 96 6.51 -2.43 5.72
CA ASP A 96 7.33 -1.94 4.61
C ASP A 96 6.97 -0.50 4.29
N GLY A 97 5.71 -0.18 4.03
CA GLY A 97 5.26 1.19 3.78
C GLY A 97 5.55 2.13 4.95
N LEU A 98 5.36 1.64 6.19
CA LEU A 98 5.71 2.42 7.38
C LEU A 98 7.20 2.78 7.42
N LEU A 99 8.07 1.79 7.20
CA LEU A 99 9.51 1.95 7.43
C LEU A 99 10.27 2.45 6.20
N GLN A 100 9.72 2.30 4.99
CA GLN A 100 10.45 2.63 3.76
C GLN A 100 9.81 3.77 2.96
N GLU A 101 8.56 4.18 3.25
CA GLU A 101 7.83 5.10 2.40
C GLU A 101 7.26 6.31 3.15
N ASN A 102 6.17 6.13 3.92
CA ASN A 102 5.35 7.24 4.38
C ASN A 102 5.13 7.33 5.90
N GLY A 103 5.76 6.45 6.67
CA GLY A 103 5.68 6.47 8.13
C GLY A 103 6.44 7.63 8.79
N PRO A 104 6.30 7.80 10.12
CA PRO A 104 6.93 8.91 10.85
C PRO A 104 8.45 8.81 10.95
N PHE A 105 9.01 7.64 10.73
CA PHE A 105 10.44 7.41 10.63
C PHE A 105 10.71 6.35 9.56
N LEU A 106 11.88 6.40 8.94
CA LEU A 106 12.25 5.52 7.86
C LEU A 106 13.53 4.74 8.21
N TRP A 107 13.56 3.49 7.77
CA TRP A 107 14.75 2.64 7.78
C TRP A 107 14.89 1.97 6.42
N GLN A 108 15.32 2.76 5.46
CA GLN A 108 15.43 2.31 4.07
C GLN A 108 16.70 1.49 3.84
N SER A 109 16.67 0.63 2.83
CA SER A 109 17.84 -0.14 2.39
C SER A 109 19.04 0.79 2.12
N GLY A 110 20.20 0.42 2.67
CA GLY A 110 21.43 1.21 2.57
C GLY A 110 21.58 2.33 3.59
N THR A 111 20.59 2.59 4.45
CA THR A 111 20.74 3.48 5.60
C THR A 111 21.32 2.74 6.80
N TYR A 112 22.16 3.43 7.57
CA TYR A 112 22.86 2.82 8.71
C TYR A 112 21.99 2.68 9.95
N SER A 113 21.02 3.58 10.11
CA SER A 113 20.06 3.62 11.22
C SER A 113 18.76 4.29 10.77
N PRO A 114 17.66 4.08 11.48
CA PRO A 114 16.42 4.80 11.26
C PRO A 114 16.61 6.33 11.41
N TYR A 115 15.80 7.09 10.70
CA TYR A 115 15.79 8.54 10.76
C TYR A 115 14.36 9.10 10.67
N PRO A 116 14.08 10.29 11.29
CA PRO A 116 12.77 10.91 11.22
C PRO A 116 12.37 11.25 9.79
N ASN A 117 11.13 10.98 9.42
CA ASN A 117 10.56 11.34 8.13
C ASN A 117 9.81 12.68 8.18
N PRO A 118 10.38 13.79 7.67
CA PRO A 118 9.70 15.09 7.69
C PRO A 118 8.48 15.14 6.75
N PHE A 119 8.35 14.17 5.84
CA PHE A 119 7.27 14.05 4.87
C PHE A 119 6.27 12.95 5.22
N SER A 120 6.28 12.49 6.46
CA SER A 120 5.35 11.46 6.92
C SER A 120 3.90 11.86 6.70
N TRP A 121 3.10 10.88 6.30
CA TRP A 121 1.65 11.06 6.17
C TRP A 121 0.96 11.29 7.52
N THR A 122 1.60 10.93 8.62
CA THR A 122 1.12 11.29 9.97
C THR A 122 1.06 12.79 10.21
N ASN A 123 1.78 13.60 9.42
CA ASN A 123 1.65 15.06 9.44
C ASN A 123 0.32 15.55 8.85
N LEU A 124 -0.34 14.72 8.06
CA LEU A 124 -1.58 15.04 7.36
C LEU A 124 -2.79 14.43 8.07
N THR A 125 -2.76 13.15 8.37
CA THR A 125 -3.89 12.35 8.84
C THR A 125 -3.48 11.31 9.88
N ASN A 126 -4.46 10.73 10.57
CA ASN A 126 -4.25 9.61 11.49
C ASN A 126 -3.97 8.35 10.68
N MET A 127 -2.78 7.76 10.84
CA MET A 127 -2.33 6.63 10.03
C MET A 127 -2.40 5.32 10.80
N VAL A 128 -2.95 4.28 10.18
CA VAL A 128 -2.87 2.91 10.65
C VAL A 128 -2.32 1.99 9.57
N TYR A 129 -1.25 1.30 9.89
CA TYR A 129 -0.60 0.30 9.05
C TYR A 129 -1.05 -1.08 9.53
N ILE A 130 -1.55 -1.92 8.62
CA ILE A 130 -2.18 -3.19 8.99
C ILE A 130 -1.53 -4.33 8.20
N ASP A 131 -1.02 -5.33 8.91
CA ASP A 131 -0.57 -6.57 8.29
C ASP A 131 -1.77 -7.44 8.00
N GLN A 132 -2.09 -7.64 6.73
CA GLN A 132 -3.19 -8.46 6.27
C GLN A 132 -2.82 -9.16 4.95
N PRO A 133 -3.43 -10.33 4.66
CA PRO A 133 -4.37 -11.09 5.47
C PRO A 133 -3.72 -11.82 6.66
N VAL A 134 -4.50 -12.62 7.39
CA VAL A 134 -4.00 -13.45 8.51
C VAL A 134 -2.82 -14.31 8.07
N GLY A 135 -1.73 -14.29 8.85
CA GLY A 135 -0.47 -14.96 8.52
C GLY A 135 0.58 -14.04 7.88
N THR A 136 0.21 -12.80 7.52
CA THR A 136 1.12 -11.79 6.98
C THR A 136 1.86 -11.09 8.12
N GLY A 137 3.17 -10.88 7.97
CA GLY A 137 3.98 -10.11 8.89
C GLY A 137 3.81 -10.54 10.36
N PHE A 138 3.32 -9.63 11.18
CA PHE A 138 3.06 -9.87 12.61
C PHE A 138 1.62 -10.34 12.90
N SER A 139 0.81 -10.64 11.90
CA SER A 139 -0.57 -11.11 12.06
C SER A 139 -0.62 -12.60 12.34
N PRO A 140 -0.93 -13.04 13.59
CA PRO A 140 -0.84 -14.43 13.96
C PRO A 140 -2.02 -15.26 13.41
N ALA A 141 -1.71 -16.47 12.96
CA ALA A 141 -2.70 -17.49 12.63
C ALA A 141 -2.94 -18.43 13.81
N ILE A 142 -4.16 -18.94 13.97
CA ILE A 142 -4.47 -19.94 14.99
C ILE A 142 -3.59 -21.17 14.78
N ASN A 143 -2.93 -21.61 15.87
CA ASN A 143 -2.06 -22.80 15.88
C ASN A 143 -0.93 -22.78 14.82
N GLY A 144 -0.54 -21.59 14.36
CA GLY A 144 0.49 -21.41 13.35
C GLY A 144 0.08 -21.87 11.94
N THR A 145 -1.20 -22.13 11.70
CA THR A 145 -1.73 -22.46 10.38
C THR A 145 -2.57 -21.29 9.90
N PRO A 146 -2.15 -20.57 8.84
CA PRO A 146 -2.96 -19.51 8.25
C PRO A 146 -4.34 -20.04 7.85
N GLN A 147 -5.37 -19.22 8.04
CA GLN A 147 -6.69 -19.48 7.48
C GLN A 147 -6.54 -19.65 5.96
N GLN A 148 -7.25 -20.63 5.39
CA GLN A 148 -7.31 -20.74 3.94
C GLN A 148 -8.18 -19.59 3.42
N ILE A 149 -7.53 -18.57 2.90
CA ILE A 149 -8.17 -17.51 2.16
C ILE A 149 -8.23 -17.98 0.71
N ALA A 150 -9.43 -18.06 0.17
CA ALA A 150 -9.67 -18.58 -1.17
C ALA A 150 -9.83 -17.47 -2.22
N ASN A 151 -10.19 -16.27 -1.78
CA ASN A 151 -10.51 -15.14 -2.65
C ASN A 151 -10.48 -13.81 -1.86
N GLU A 152 -10.65 -12.69 -2.55
CA GLU A 152 -10.63 -11.36 -1.96
C GLU A 152 -11.88 -11.06 -1.11
N GLU A 153 -12.97 -11.81 -1.28
CA GLU A 153 -14.15 -11.67 -0.42
C GLU A 153 -13.83 -12.14 1.00
N ASP A 154 -13.11 -13.24 1.14
CA ASP A 154 -12.65 -13.75 2.45
C ASP A 154 -11.75 -12.72 3.14
N VAL A 155 -10.83 -12.10 2.38
CA VAL A 155 -9.96 -11.02 2.88
C VAL A 155 -10.79 -9.84 3.38
N ALA A 156 -11.79 -9.40 2.62
CA ALA A 156 -12.63 -8.27 2.98
C ALA A 156 -13.45 -8.55 4.25
N ILE A 157 -14.00 -9.75 4.39
CA ILE A 157 -14.78 -10.15 5.57
C ILE A 157 -13.91 -10.17 6.82
N ASP A 158 -12.73 -10.77 6.76
CA ASP A 158 -11.78 -10.81 7.87
C ASP A 158 -11.35 -9.38 8.27
N PHE A 159 -11.05 -8.56 7.28
CA PHE A 159 -10.66 -7.16 7.49
C PHE A 159 -11.78 -6.35 8.17
N MET A 160 -13.02 -6.49 7.73
CA MET A 160 -14.17 -5.78 8.32
C MET A 160 -14.37 -6.15 9.80
N GLY A 161 -14.21 -7.41 10.15
CA GLY A 161 -14.30 -7.86 11.54
C GLY A 161 -13.20 -7.24 12.41
N PHE A 162 -11.95 -7.25 11.92
CA PHE A 162 -10.83 -6.58 12.57
C PHE A 162 -11.07 -5.07 12.70
N TRP A 163 -11.50 -4.41 11.61
CA TRP A 163 -11.70 -2.97 11.58
C TRP A 163 -12.75 -2.50 12.58
N LYS A 164 -13.83 -3.26 12.72
CA LYS A 164 -14.85 -2.98 13.73
C LYS A 164 -14.26 -3.02 15.14
N ASN A 165 -13.50 -4.07 15.47
CA ASN A 165 -12.82 -4.20 16.76
C ASN A 165 -11.81 -3.06 16.99
N PHE A 166 -11.11 -2.61 15.95
CA PHE A 166 -10.19 -1.47 16.02
C PHE A 166 -10.93 -0.18 16.36
N MET A 167 -12.02 0.12 15.67
CA MET A 167 -12.83 1.31 15.90
C MET A 167 -13.41 1.35 17.32
N GLU A 168 -13.87 0.20 17.83
CA GLU A 168 -14.38 0.07 19.21
C GLU A 168 -13.26 0.21 20.24
N THR A 169 -12.10 -0.40 20.00
CA THR A 169 -10.95 -0.38 20.94
C THR A 169 -10.42 1.04 21.18
N PHE A 170 -10.44 1.88 20.15
CA PHE A 170 -9.88 3.23 20.19
C PHE A 170 -10.94 4.34 20.27
N ASP A 171 -12.22 4.00 20.39
CA ASP A 171 -13.35 4.95 20.44
C ASP A 171 -13.37 5.91 19.23
N LEU A 172 -13.26 5.32 18.03
CA LEU A 172 -13.09 6.04 16.77
C LEU A 172 -14.31 6.00 15.84
N GLN A 173 -15.45 5.50 16.31
CA GLN A 173 -16.66 5.32 15.52
C GLN A 173 -17.11 6.64 14.87
N GLY A 174 -17.69 6.51 13.66
CA GLY A 174 -18.21 7.62 12.87
C GLY A 174 -17.18 8.43 12.09
N ARG A 175 -15.88 8.19 12.29
CA ARG A 175 -14.83 8.89 11.55
C ARG A 175 -14.80 8.47 10.09
N LYS A 176 -14.41 9.40 9.22
CA LYS A 176 -14.16 9.10 7.81
C LYS A 176 -12.98 8.14 7.67
N VAL A 177 -13.15 7.14 6.82
CA VAL A 177 -12.12 6.13 6.55
C VAL A 177 -11.61 6.34 5.13
N TYR A 178 -10.30 6.58 5.01
CA TYR A 178 -9.58 6.55 3.74
C TYR A 178 -8.76 5.28 3.68
N MET A 179 -8.87 4.54 2.58
CA MET A 179 -8.05 3.34 2.36
C MET A 179 -7.00 3.62 1.31
N THR A 180 -5.76 3.42 1.69
CA THR A 180 -4.61 3.67 0.82
C THR A 180 -3.69 2.46 0.81
N GLY A 181 -2.92 2.31 -0.26
CA GLY A 181 -1.97 1.22 -0.38
C GLY A 181 -1.29 1.20 -1.74
N GLU A 182 -0.60 0.11 -1.99
CA GLU A 182 0.16 -0.07 -3.23
C GLU A 182 0.07 -1.49 -3.78
N SER A 183 0.43 -1.65 -5.05
CA SER A 183 0.61 -2.94 -5.70
C SER A 183 -0.64 -3.83 -5.58
N TYR A 184 -0.54 -5.04 -4.99
CA TYR A 184 -1.68 -5.94 -4.81
C TYR A 184 -2.78 -5.39 -3.89
N ALA A 185 -2.56 -4.28 -3.18
CA ALA A 185 -3.63 -3.53 -2.53
C ALA A 185 -4.67 -2.99 -3.53
N GLY A 186 -4.35 -2.98 -4.82
CA GLY A 186 -5.27 -2.79 -5.93
C GLY A 186 -6.39 -3.83 -6.02
N GLN A 187 -6.17 -5.03 -5.47
CA GLN A 187 -7.21 -6.03 -5.26
C GLN A 187 -7.87 -5.86 -3.88
N TYR A 188 -7.09 -5.76 -2.82
CA TYR A 188 -7.59 -5.67 -1.44
C TYR A 188 -8.55 -4.49 -1.24
N ILE A 189 -8.11 -3.29 -1.59
CA ILE A 189 -8.84 -2.05 -1.24
C ILE A 189 -10.22 -1.96 -1.91
N PRO A 190 -10.39 -2.23 -3.22
CA PRO A 190 -11.71 -2.20 -3.83
C PRO A 190 -12.68 -3.22 -3.23
N TYR A 191 -12.22 -4.44 -2.92
CA TYR A 191 -13.08 -5.44 -2.27
C TYR A 191 -13.47 -5.02 -0.86
N ILE A 192 -12.51 -4.60 -0.02
CA ILE A 192 -12.80 -4.12 1.34
C ILE A 192 -13.75 -2.92 1.29
N ALA A 193 -13.48 -1.93 0.42
CA ALA A 193 -14.33 -0.75 0.26
C ALA A 193 -15.75 -1.10 -0.18
N HIS A 194 -15.88 -2.04 -1.13
CA HIS A 194 -17.17 -2.52 -1.58
C HIS A 194 -17.98 -3.12 -0.43
N TYR A 195 -17.40 -4.04 0.33
CA TYR A 195 -18.08 -4.68 1.45
C TYR A 195 -18.42 -3.70 2.58
N MET A 196 -17.54 -2.74 2.86
CA MET A 196 -17.84 -1.67 3.83
C MET A 196 -19.00 -0.78 3.38
N LEU A 197 -19.07 -0.43 2.09
CA LEU A 197 -20.17 0.37 1.53
C LEU A 197 -21.48 -0.41 1.50
N GLU A 198 -21.46 -1.70 1.13
CA GLU A 198 -22.65 -2.58 1.13
C GLU A 198 -23.19 -2.79 2.54
N ALA A 199 -22.35 -2.82 3.57
CA ALA A 199 -22.78 -2.90 4.97
C ALA A 199 -23.65 -1.70 5.38
N ASN A 200 -23.49 -0.57 4.71
CA ASN A 200 -24.24 0.68 4.96
C ASN A 200 -24.27 1.10 6.44
N ASP A 201 -23.17 0.84 7.14
CA ASP A 201 -22.99 1.14 8.55
C ASP A 201 -21.87 2.19 8.71
N THR A 202 -22.26 3.47 8.69
CA THR A 202 -21.33 4.59 8.77
C THR A 202 -20.76 4.83 10.18
N GLU A 203 -21.21 4.08 11.18
CA GLU A 203 -20.60 4.11 12.50
C GLU A 203 -19.20 3.46 12.46
N TYR A 204 -19.06 2.35 11.73
CA TYR A 204 -17.80 1.61 11.62
C TYR A 204 -17.12 1.76 10.25
N TYR A 205 -17.88 1.90 9.17
CA TYR A 205 -17.42 1.77 7.79
C TYR A 205 -17.70 3.02 6.94
N ASN A 206 -17.40 4.19 7.50
CA ASN A 206 -17.64 5.48 6.83
C ASN A 206 -16.57 5.76 5.74
N VAL A 207 -16.56 4.96 4.68
CA VAL A 207 -15.60 5.08 3.58
C VAL A 207 -15.76 6.42 2.87
N ALA A 208 -14.73 7.26 2.91
CA ALA A 208 -14.69 8.58 2.30
C ALA A 208 -13.87 8.63 1.00
N GLY A 209 -12.93 7.72 0.82
CA GLY A 209 -12.13 7.63 -0.39
C GLY A 209 -11.14 6.48 -0.39
N ILE A 210 -10.64 6.18 -1.58
CA ILE A 210 -9.54 5.22 -1.78
C ILE A 210 -8.45 5.84 -2.63
N GLN A 211 -7.20 5.42 -2.41
CA GLN A 211 -6.05 5.81 -3.22
C GLN A 211 -5.06 4.65 -3.26
N ILE A 212 -4.61 4.26 -4.44
CA ILE A 212 -3.74 3.11 -4.61
C ILE A 212 -2.60 3.50 -5.55
N ASN A 213 -1.38 3.30 -5.09
CA ASN A 213 -0.17 3.50 -5.87
C ASN A 213 0.11 2.25 -6.69
N ASP A 214 0.45 2.41 -7.96
CA ASP A 214 0.88 1.33 -8.84
C ASP A 214 0.04 0.03 -8.68
N PRO A 215 -1.31 0.10 -8.89
CA PRO A 215 -2.23 -0.94 -8.46
C PRO A 215 -2.22 -2.15 -9.37
N SER A 216 -2.15 -3.36 -8.79
CA SER A 216 -2.57 -4.60 -9.44
C SER A 216 -4.10 -4.69 -9.39
N ILE A 217 -4.77 -4.31 -10.48
CA ILE A 217 -6.23 -4.09 -10.48
C ILE A 217 -6.96 -4.93 -11.52
N ASN A 218 -6.21 -5.64 -12.38
CA ASN A 218 -6.72 -6.52 -13.42
C ASN A 218 -5.81 -7.75 -13.59
N GLU A 219 -6.10 -8.59 -14.57
CA GLU A 219 -5.25 -9.72 -14.92
C GLU A 219 -3.90 -9.27 -15.49
N ASP A 220 -2.84 -10.00 -15.19
CA ASP A 220 -1.46 -9.69 -15.59
C ASP A 220 -1.30 -9.54 -17.11
N ASP A 221 -2.00 -10.34 -17.89
CA ASP A 221 -2.01 -10.23 -19.34
C ASP A 221 -2.43 -8.83 -19.82
N THR A 222 -3.38 -8.20 -19.12
CA THR A 222 -3.87 -6.86 -19.45
C THR A 222 -2.96 -5.76 -18.88
N MET A 223 -2.45 -5.95 -17.65
CA MET A 223 -1.71 -4.90 -16.94
C MET A 223 -0.24 -4.88 -17.27
N LEU A 224 0.38 -6.06 -17.39
CA LEU A 224 1.82 -6.21 -17.53
C LEU A 224 2.20 -6.53 -18.97
N GLU A 225 1.62 -7.58 -19.55
CA GLU A 225 2.07 -8.08 -20.84
C GLU A 225 1.72 -7.14 -22.00
N ALA A 226 0.45 -6.81 -22.16
CA ALA A 226 0.00 -6.01 -23.30
C ALA A 226 0.67 -4.62 -23.40
N PRO A 227 0.84 -3.84 -22.32
CA PRO A 227 1.45 -2.51 -22.39
C PRO A 227 2.99 -2.51 -22.40
N SER A 228 3.66 -3.63 -22.06
CA SER A 228 5.10 -3.67 -21.84
C SER A 228 5.93 -3.26 -23.04
N VAL A 229 5.65 -3.79 -24.22
CA VAL A 229 6.42 -3.47 -25.42
C VAL A 229 6.14 -2.06 -25.94
N PRO A 230 4.89 -1.56 -25.98
CA PRO A 230 4.61 -0.16 -26.21
C PRO A 230 5.35 0.78 -25.24
N ALA A 231 5.34 0.48 -23.93
CA ALA A 231 6.06 1.26 -22.93
C ALA A 231 7.57 1.22 -23.15
N LEU A 232 8.14 0.05 -23.39
CA LEU A 232 9.57 -0.11 -23.72
C LEU A 232 9.97 0.72 -24.94
N ASN A 233 9.15 0.73 -25.98
CA ASN A 233 9.41 1.52 -27.18
C ASN A 233 9.36 3.02 -26.89
N HIS A 234 8.38 3.45 -26.09
CA HIS A 234 8.24 4.86 -25.70
C HIS A 234 9.44 5.36 -24.87
N PHE A 235 9.94 4.53 -23.98
CA PHE A 235 11.07 4.85 -23.09
C PHE A 235 12.40 4.19 -23.53
N SER A 236 12.54 3.86 -24.81
CA SER A 236 13.71 3.12 -25.34
C SER A 236 15.04 3.81 -25.04
N ASN A 237 15.07 5.13 -24.96
CA ASN A 237 16.25 5.91 -24.59
C ASN A 237 16.64 5.77 -23.10
N VAL A 238 15.72 5.36 -22.22
CA VAL A 238 15.98 5.10 -20.80
C VAL A 238 16.51 3.68 -20.62
N PHE A 239 15.82 2.69 -21.22
CA PHE A 239 16.21 1.28 -21.12
C PHE A 239 17.50 0.96 -21.87
N ASN A 240 17.71 1.62 -23.02
CA ASN A 240 18.92 1.50 -23.86
C ASN A 240 19.29 0.03 -24.19
N LEU A 241 18.28 -0.80 -24.47
CA LEU A 241 18.47 -2.19 -24.85
C LEU A 241 18.99 -2.28 -26.28
N ASN A 242 19.69 -3.39 -26.60
CA ASN A 242 20.28 -3.56 -27.92
C ASN A 242 19.21 -3.78 -29.03
N GLU A 243 19.55 -3.39 -30.25
CA GLU A 243 18.61 -3.43 -31.41
C GLU A 243 18.07 -4.84 -31.71
N THR A 244 18.87 -5.88 -31.49
CA THR A 244 18.47 -7.26 -31.73
C THR A 244 17.36 -7.66 -30.76
N PHE A 245 17.50 -7.36 -29.47
CA PHE A 245 16.47 -7.60 -28.47
C PHE A 245 15.21 -6.80 -28.80
N MET A 246 15.36 -5.49 -29.06
CA MET A 246 14.22 -4.61 -29.40
C MET A 246 13.42 -5.15 -30.59
N LYS A 247 14.10 -5.62 -31.64
CA LYS A 247 13.45 -6.23 -32.80
C LYS A 247 12.68 -7.50 -32.41
N GLN A 248 13.33 -8.41 -31.69
CA GLN A 248 12.72 -9.69 -31.31
C GLN A 248 11.50 -9.53 -30.41
N ILE A 249 11.58 -8.61 -29.41
CA ILE A 249 10.48 -8.41 -28.48
C ILE A 249 9.26 -7.76 -29.17
N ASN A 250 9.49 -6.86 -30.12
CA ASN A 250 8.42 -6.27 -30.93
C ASN A 250 7.74 -7.32 -31.85
N GLU A 251 8.52 -8.16 -32.53
CA GLU A 251 7.98 -9.25 -33.37
C GLU A 251 7.14 -10.23 -32.51
N ARG A 252 7.54 -10.47 -31.27
CA ARG A 252 6.77 -11.32 -30.35
C ARG A 252 5.47 -10.64 -29.92
N ALA A 253 5.49 -9.37 -29.54
CA ALA A 253 4.30 -8.63 -29.14
C ALA A 253 3.24 -8.58 -30.26
N GLU A 254 3.67 -8.38 -31.50
CA GLU A 254 2.79 -8.45 -32.66
C GLU A 254 2.20 -9.86 -32.85
N LYS A 255 3.05 -10.91 -32.83
CA LYS A 255 2.63 -12.30 -32.97
C LYS A 255 1.66 -12.74 -31.88
N CYS A 256 1.86 -12.29 -30.63
CA CYS A 256 0.99 -12.60 -29.51
C CYS A 256 -0.31 -11.78 -29.51
N GLY A 257 -0.44 -10.78 -30.37
CA GLY A 257 -1.66 -9.97 -30.52
C GLY A 257 -1.76 -8.81 -29.53
N TYR A 258 -0.72 -8.51 -28.75
CA TYR A 258 -0.73 -7.43 -27.76
C TYR A 258 -0.90 -6.06 -28.40
N ILE A 259 -0.24 -5.81 -29.51
CA ILE A 259 -0.33 -4.51 -30.22
C ILE A 259 -1.76 -4.28 -30.70
N GLU A 260 -2.37 -5.29 -31.35
CA GLU A 260 -3.77 -5.21 -31.81
C GLU A 260 -4.74 -5.02 -30.65
N PHE A 261 -4.50 -5.71 -29.51
CA PHE A 261 -5.31 -5.55 -28.32
C PHE A 261 -5.21 -4.12 -27.76
N MET A 262 -4.01 -3.55 -27.64
CA MET A 262 -3.80 -2.18 -27.17
C MET A 262 -4.52 -1.17 -28.07
N ASP A 263 -4.40 -1.29 -29.37
CA ASP A 263 -4.96 -0.35 -30.34
C ASP A 263 -6.51 -0.39 -30.37
N ASN A 264 -7.10 -1.58 -30.21
CA ASN A 264 -8.54 -1.78 -30.41
C ASN A 264 -9.34 -1.80 -29.10
N ALA A 265 -8.75 -2.29 -28.00
CA ALA A 265 -9.48 -2.51 -26.74
C ALA A 265 -9.27 -1.39 -25.72
N LEU A 266 -8.06 -0.83 -25.63
CA LEU A 266 -7.70 0.20 -24.63
C LEU A 266 -7.93 1.62 -25.16
N THR A 267 -9.16 1.95 -25.50
CA THR A 267 -9.54 3.28 -26.00
C THR A 267 -10.26 4.10 -24.92
N PHE A 268 -10.12 5.41 -24.98
CA PHE A 268 -10.86 6.31 -24.10
C PHE A 268 -11.71 7.31 -24.91
N PRO A 269 -13.01 7.47 -24.62
CA PRO A 269 -13.78 6.68 -23.63
C PRO A 269 -13.93 5.22 -24.04
N PRO A 270 -14.06 4.28 -23.09
CA PRO A 270 -14.22 2.88 -23.44
C PRO A 270 -15.52 2.65 -24.21
N THR A 271 -15.46 1.82 -25.25
CA THR A 271 -16.62 1.50 -26.10
C THR A 271 -17.53 0.41 -25.52
N GLY A 272 -17.09 -0.23 -24.45
CA GLY A 272 -17.82 -1.31 -23.79
C GLY A 272 -16.97 -2.02 -22.75
N LYS A 273 -17.35 -3.26 -22.43
CA LYS A 273 -16.57 -4.13 -21.54
C LYS A 273 -15.23 -4.46 -22.21
N LEU A 274 -14.14 -4.35 -21.46
CA LEU A 274 -12.80 -4.74 -21.90
C LEU A 274 -12.82 -6.24 -22.28
N PRO A 275 -12.36 -6.62 -23.50
CA PRO A 275 -12.15 -8.02 -23.83
C PRO A 275 -10.96 -8.59 -23.06
N ASN A 276 -10.86 -9.91 -22.98
CA ASN A 276 -9.69 -10.54 -22.40
C ASN A 276 -8.46 -10.23 -23.26
N ALA A 277 -7.34 -9.93 -22.62
CA ALA A 277 -6.06 -9.79 -23.29
C ALA A 277 -5.57 -11.14 -23.86
N PRO A 278 -4.66 -11.13 -24.84
CA PRO A 278 -3.99 -12.35 -25.28
C PRO A 278 -3.24 -13.02 -24.12
N ASN A 279 -3.29 -14.36 -24.08
CA ASN A 279 -2.74 -15.15 -22.97
C ASN A 279 -1.21 -15.23 -23.03
N SER A 280 -0.54 -14.75 -21.99
CA SER A 280 0.92 -14.81 -21.83
C SER A 280 1.48 -16.23 -21.65
N SER A 281 0.64 -17.18 -21.22
CA SER A 281 1.04 -18.59 -21.09
C SER A 281 1.31 -19.28 -22.44
N GLU A 282 0.93 -18.67 -23.56
CA GLU A 282 1.29 -19.17 -24.90
C GLU A 282 2.82 -19.05 -25.10
N PRO A 283 3.45 -20.05 -25.73
CA PRO A 283 4.90 -20.06 -25.89
C PRO A 283 5.46 -18.81 -26.58
N GLY A 284 6.28 -18.08 -25.85
CA GLY A 284 6.94 -16.84 -26.31
C GLY A 284 6.11 -15.57 -26.10
N CYS A 285 4.98 -15.64 -25.41
CA CYS A 285 4.13 -14.47 -25.15
C CYS A 285 4.33 -13.84 -23.75
N ASP A 286 5.14 -14.41 -22.89
CA ASP A 286 5.67 -13.74 -21.70
C ASP A 286 6.75 -12.73 -22.12
N VAL A 287 6.33 -11.51 -22.46
CA VAL A 287 7.23 -10.44 -22.92
C VAL A 287 7.68 -9.54 -21.77
N TRP A 288 6.83 -9.37 -20.75
CA TRP A 288 7.13 -8.53 -19.60
C TRP A 288 8.34 -9.05 -18.82
N THR A 289 8.36 -10.34 -18.48
CA THR A 289 9.46 -10.99 -17.78
C THR A 289 10.80 -10.80 -18.51
N ASP A 290 10.82 -11.01 -19.82
CA ASP A 290 12.03 -10.85 -20.63
C ASP A 290 12.53 -9.40 -20.67
N ILE A 291 11.61 -8.42 -20.73
CA ILE A 291 11.95 -6.99 -20.67
C ILE A 291 12.56 -6.65 -19.32
N VAL A 292 11.94 -7.09 -18.22
CA VAL A 292 12.42 -6.86 -16.86
C VAL A 292 13.82 -7.42 -16.67
N TYR A 293 14.06 -8.67 -17.05
CA TYR A 293 15.40 -9.26 -16.97
C TYR A 293 16.40 -8.52 -17.84
N ALA A 294 16.06 -8.16 -19.07
CA ALA A 294 16.96 -7.39 -19.94
C ALA A 294 17.30 -6.03 -19.33
N ALA A 295 16.33 -5.34 -18.73
CA ALA A 295 16.54 -4.07 -18.05
C ALA A 295 17.47 -4.20 -16.85
N TYR A 296 17.29 -5.20 -15.99
CA TYR A 296 18.18 -5.47 -14.86
C TYR A 296 19.61 -5.83 -15.28
N TYR A 297 19.81 -6.50 -16.43
CA TYR A 297 21.16 -6.75 -16.94
C TYR A 297 21.89 -5.47 -17.36
N VAL A 298 21.15 -4.49 -17.87
CA VAL A 298 21.73 -3.20 -18.30
C VAL A 298 21.90 -2.25 -17.13
N ASN A 299 20.93 -2.20 -16.24
CA ASN A 299 20.95 -1.36 -15.04
C ASN A 299 20.29 -2.07 -13.85
N PRO A 300 21.08 -2.72 -12.97
CA PRO A 300 20.53 -3.43 -11.81
C PRO A 300 19.91 -2.52 -10.74
N CYS A 301 19.92 -1.21 -10.95
CA CYS A 301 19.31 -0.22 -10.08
C CYS A 301 18.00 0.39 -10.66
N LEU A 302 17.50 -0.21 -11.76
CA LEU A 302 16.22 0.16 -12.35
C LEU A 302 15.07 -0.33 -11.48
#